data_cee1d11bbc0dde432597dcf6c157b693
#
_entry.id   cee1d11bbc0dde432597dcf6c157b693
#
_cell.length_a   1.000
_cell.length_b   1.000
_cell.length_c   1.000
_cell.angle_alpha   90.00
_cell.angle_beta   90.00
_cell.angle_gamma   90.00
#
_symmetry.space_group_name_H-M   'P 1'
#
loop_
_entity.id
_entity.type
_entity.pdbx_description
1 polymer ?
#
loop_
_entity_poly.entity_id
_entity_poly.type
_entity_poly.pdbx_seq_one_letter_code
_entity_poly.pdbx_strand_id
1 'polypeptide(L)'
;MDAKELLNRYAAGERDFRLANLRGIVLSPIDLYRSSDAPTLILANLNQHQHRPYLIGANLSGADLTKAHLSRANLSKADLSGANLTGANLMAASLSGANLSGANLTGANLAGCHLNWANLTGAILPKANLAGADLSAANLTKADLGEANLSKAYLIKANLNGVNFKDSCLSLASLKEADLTEAQLTGSELFKANLAGANLTRANLSKAKLLQANLRRTNFTQAYLNGACLSESDLSEACLDRANLCKADLSKTYLRNITLNGCHLSGINLSGADLGGVDLSRKLLTGINMAEALLNEANLSGAYLIEANLSGAYLSKANLSLAYLIKADLSNSCLHEIDLSKANLSKANLQKADLTGANLRGAILTEADLRGAKLIGAILPNGTVFRH
;
A
#
# COMPACT_ATOMS: atom_id res chain seq x y z
N MET A 1 18.93 20.04 34.79
CA MET A 1 20.33 19.90 34.33
C MET A 1 20.45 20.71 33.03
N ASP A 2 21.39 21.64 32.98
CA ASP A 2 21.68 22.36 31.74
C ASP A 2 22.73 21.61 30.89
N ALA A 3 23.00 22.12 29.68
CA ALA A 3 23.92 21.47 28.73
C ALA A 3 25.33 21.35 29.30
N LYS A 4 25.82 22.40 29.97
CA LYS A 4 27.17 22.45 30.54
C LYS A 4 27.34 21.44 31.68
N GLU A 5 26.38 21.35 32.55
CA GLU A 5 26.33 20.37 33.65
C GLU A 5 26.29 18.94 33.11
N LEU A 6 25.40 18.63 32.13
CA LEU A 6 25.35 17.34 31.48
C LEU A 6 26.69 16.94 30.86
N LEU A 7 27.32 17.88 30.13
CA LEU A 7 28.57 17.65 29.45
C LEU A 7 29.72 17.41 30.46
N ASN A 8 29.79 18.17 31.54
CA ASN A 8 30.80 18.01 32.59
C ASN A 8 30.66 16.64 33.30
N ARG A 9 29.47 16.23 33.67
CA ARG A 9 29.20 14.92 34.30
C ARG A 9 29.56 13.77 33.40
N TYR A 10 29.21 13.89 32.10
CA TYR A 10 29.58 12.89 31.10
C TYR A 10 31.09 12.82 30.89
N ALA A 11 31.82 13.97 30.83
CA ALA A 11 33.27 14.04 30.75
C ALA A 11 33.96 13.42 31.97
N ALA A 12 33.34 13.53 33.14
CA ALA A 12 33.80 12.89 34.38
C ALA A 12 33.54 11.37 34.44
N GLY A 13 32.97 10.78 33.35
CA GLY A 13 32.74 9.33 33.27
C GLY A 13 31.34 8.88 33.61
N GLU A 14 30.42 9.79 33.97
CA GLU A 14 29.04 9.43 34.22
C GLU A 14 28.33 9.02 32.94
N ARG A 15 27.57 7.95 32.99
CA ARG A 15 26.81 7.40 31.82
C ARG A 15 25.34 7.21 32.12
N ASP A 16 24.95 7.30 33.36
CA ASP A 16 23.58 7.08 33.83
C ASP A 16 22.83 8.41 33.97
N PHE A 17 22.04 8.74 32.96
CA PHE A 17 21.18 9.92 32.92
C PHE A 17 19.70 9.50 32.83
N ARG A 18 19.39 8.29 33.34
CA ARG A 18 18.01 7.82 33.39
C ARG A 18 17.15 8.80 34.18
N LEU A 19 15.95 9.08 33.68
CA LEU A 19 14.98 10.00 34.24
C LEU A 19 15.49 11.45 34.47
N ALA A 20 16.64 11.82 33.88
CA ALA A 20 17.15 13.18 34.01
C ALA A 20 16.17 14.18 33.35
N ASN A 21 15.99 15.33 33.98
CA ASN A 21 15.24 16.44 33.43
C ASN A 21 16.18 17.30 32.59
N LEU A 22 16.07 17.16 31.25
CA LEU A 22 16.87 17.85 30.21
C LEU A 22 15.96 18.69 29.31
N ARG A 23 14.82 19.13 29.85
CA ARG A 23 13.80 19.88 29.09
C ARG A 23 14.40 21.15 28.49
N GLY A 24 14.17 21.37 27.18
CA GLY A 24 14.63 22.54 26.46
C GLY A 24 16.15 22.65 26.33
N ILE A 25 16.91 21.58 26.65
CA ILE A 25 18.36 21.59 26.53
C ILE A 25 18.78 21.83 25.05
N VAL A 26 19.81 22.64 24.85
CA VAL A 26 20.41 22.89 23.52
C VAL A 26 21.69 22.09 23.43
N LEU A 27 21.73 21.10 22.54
CA LEU A 27 22.88 20.22 22.30
C LEU A 27 23.21 20.16 20.80
N SER A 28 23.21 21.33 20.13
CA SER A 28 23.56 21.39 18.72
C SER A 28 25.10 21.26 18.51
N PRO A 29 25.57 20.69 17.38
CA PRO A 29 27.00 20.59 17.12
C PRO A 29 27.75 21.91 17.12
N ILE A 30 27.09 23.03 16.85
CA ILE A 30 27.71 24.37 16.77
C ILE A 30 28.18 24.84 18.16
N ASP A 31 27.46 24.48 19.21
CA ASP A 31 27.86 24.88 20.59
C ASP A 31 28.99 24.03 21.13
N LEU A 32 29.19 22.83 20.59
CA LEU A 32 30.29 21.93 20.94
C LEU A 32 31.63 22.33 20.29
N TYR A 33 31.62 23.13 19.21
CA TYR A 33 32.83 23.60 18.53
C TYR A 33 33.39 24.92 19.09
N ARG A 34 32.63 25.63 19.90
CA ARG A 34 33.05 26.99 20.38
C ARG A 34 33.81 27.03 21.68
N SER A 35 33.88 25.95 22.44
CA SER A 35 34.74 25.93 23.63
C SER A 35 36.09 25.27 23.29
N SER A 36 37.15 26.06 23.26
CA SER A 36 38.52 25.61 22.99
C SER A 36 39.05 24.57 23.99
N ASP A 37 38.34 24.33 25.08
CA ASP A 37 38.75 23.48 26.20
C ASP A 37 37.75 22.36 26.54
N ALA A 38 36.63 22.28 25.85
CA ALA A 38 35.69 21.14 26.06
C ALA A 38 36.07 20.02 25.10
N PRO A 39 36.28 18.81 25.58
CA PRO A 39 36.52 17.70 24.69
C PRO A 39 35.33 17.54 23.73
N THR A 40 35.58 17.75 22.45
CA THR A 40 34.73 17.55 21.28
C THR A 40 34.12 16.11 21.23
N LEU A 41 34.23 15.46 22.34
CA LEU A 41 34.09 14.02 22.53
C LEU A 41 32.66 13.53 22.81
N ILE A 42 31.69 14.40 23.13
CA ILE A 42 30.69 13.91 24.08
C ILE A 42 29.45 13.34 23.42
N LEU A 43 28.97 13.94 22.38
CA LEU A 43 27.88 13.35 21.59
C LEU A 43 28.35 12.87 20.22
N ALA A 44 29.51 13.38 19.73
CA ALA A 44 30.11 13.01 18.44
C ALA A 44 30.82 11.64 18.47
N ASN A 45 31.35 11.19 19.61
CA ASN A 45 32.12 9.96 19.74
C ASN A 45 31.43 8.84 20.53
N LEU A 46 30.08 8.83 20.62
CA LEU A 46 29.32 7.73 21.21
C LEU A 46 29.44 6.40 20.42
N ASN A 47 30.27 6.37 19.38
CA ASN A 47 30.48 5.22 18.51
C ASN A 47 31.47 4.16 19.05
N GLN A 48 32.17 4.40 20.17
CA GLN A 48 33.03 3.37 20.75
C GLN A 48 32.23 2.44 21.66
N HIS A 49 32.37 1.16 21.47
CA HIS A 49 31.51 0.06 21.91
C HIS A 49 31.21 -0.06 23.42
N GLN A 50 31.71 0.80 24.30
CA GLN A 50 31.59 0.64 25.74
C GLN A 50 30.92 1.80 26.53
N HIS A 51 30.51 2.92 25.87
CA HIS A 51 30.14 4.13 26.61
C HIS A 51 28.89 4.83 26.07
N ARG A 52 27.77 4.13 25.99
CA ARG A 52 26.49 4.72 25.55
C ARG A 52 25.78 5.40 26.72
N PRO A 53 25.24 6.63 26.58
CA PRO A 53 24.45 7.23 27.62
C PRO A 53 23.12 6.47 27.77
N TYR A 54 22.76 6.20 28.98
CA TYR A 54 21.44 5.68 29.32
C TYR A 54 20.51 6.87 29.57
N LEU A 55 19.67 7.20 28.57
CA LEU A 55 18.67 8.26 28.63
C LEU A 55 17.26 7.72 28.78
N ILE A 56 17.14 6.52 29.33
CA ILE A 56 15.85 5.84 29.50
C ILE A 56 14.93 6.68 30.37
N GLY A 57 13.76 7.06 29.83
CA GLY A 57 12.79 7.88 30.54
C GLY A 57 13.26 9.32 30.82
N ALA A 58 14.36 9.77 30.20
CA ALA A 58 14.80 11.17 30.36
C ALA A 58 13.77 12.13 29.73
N ASN A 59 13.58 13.29 30.37
CA ASN A 59 12.77 14.36 29.80
C ASN A 59 13.62 15.27 28.91
N LEU A 60 13.43 15.17 27.60
CA LEU A 60 14.06 15.97 26.55
C LEU A 60 13.01 16.79 25.77
N SER A 61 11.85 17.05 26.40
CA SER A 61 10.78 17.80 25.75
C SER A 61 11.24 19.20 25.35
N GLY A 62 10.94 19.57 24.10
CA GLY A 62 11.36 20.87 23.52
C GLY A 62 12.86 21.05 23.38
N ALA A 63 13.69 20.01 23.56
CA ALA A 63 15.14 20.11 23.40
C ALA A 63 15.55 20.42 21.95
N ASP A 64 16.60 21.19 21.76
CA ASP A 64 17.26 21.35 20.46
C ASP A 64 18.38 20.32 20.32
N LEU A 65 18.12 19.31 19.50
CA LEU A 65 19.02 18.20 19.19
C LEU A 65 19.37 18.20 17.68
N THR A 66 19.33 19.37 17.06
CA THR A 66 19.63 19.53 15.64
C THR A 66 21.00 18.94 15.29
N LYS A 67 21.03 18.01 14.32
CA LYS A 67 22.22 17.28 13.87
C LYS A 67 22.97 16.53 14.99
N ALA A 68 22.32 16.27 16.12
CA ALA A 68 22.93 15.53 17.23
C ALA A 68 23.31 14.09 16.80
N HIS A 69 24.42 13.58 17.34
CA HIS A 69 24.88 12.21 17.13
C HIS A 69 24.37 11.30 18.24
N LEU A 70 23.20 10.68 18.03
CA LEU A 70 22.52 9.80 18.96
C LEU A 70 22.44 8.35 18.46
N SER A 71 23.35 7.97 17.53
CA SER A 71 23.34 6.61 17.00
C SER A 71 23.54 5.58 18.11
N ARG A 72 22.69 4.53 18.08
CA ARG A 72 22.67 3.47 19.10
C ARG A 72 22.40 3.93 20.54
N ALA A 73 22.01 5.18 20.78
CA ALA A 73 21.63 5.65 22.11
C ALA A 73 20.40 4.89 22.62
N ASN A 74 20.30 4.72 23.95
CA ASN A 74 19.10 4.17 24.56
C ASN A 74 18.22 5.31 25.11
N LEU A 75 17.21 5.66 24.35
CA LEU A 75 16.19 6.69 24.61
C LEU A 75 14.81 6.05 24.89
N SER A 76 14.79 4.77 25.28
CA SER A 76 13.52 4.07 25.54
C SER A 76 12.71 4.82 26.59
N LYS A 77 11.41 4.99 26.32
CA LYS A 77 10.47 5.72 27.20
C LYS A 77 10.86 7.18 27.48
N ALA A 78 11.83 7.76 26.77
CA ALA A 78 12.17 9.17 26.94
C ALA A 78 11.04 10.06 26.40
N ASP A 79 10.90 11.25 27.01
CA ASP A 79 10.01 12.29 26.49
C ASP A 79 10.81 13.23 25.58
N LEU A 80 10.57 13.16 24.28
CA LEU A 80 11.12 13.98 23.21
C LEU A 80 10.03 14.84 22.55
N SER A 81 8.91 15.05 23.26
CA SER A 81 7.78 15.80 22.71
C SER A 81 8.20 17.21 22.31
N GLY A 82 7.85 17.62 21.07
CA GLY A 82 8.20 18.92 20.51
C GLY A 82 9.70 19.18 20.36
N ALA A 83 10.57 18.18 20.55
CA ALA A 83 12.01 18.35 20.36
C ALA A 83 12.37 18.59 18.89
N ASN A 84 13.44 19.36 18.65
CA ASN A 84 14.00 19.57 17.31
C ASN A 84 15.17 18.59 17.09
N LEU A 85 14.91 17.57 16.27
CA LEU A 85 15.87 16.52 15.87
C LEU A 85 16.24 16.63 14.39
N THR A 86 16.10 17.82 13.79
CA THR A 86 16.38 18.05 12.37
C THR A 86 17.80 17.58 12.01
N GLY A 87 17.90 16.65 11.05
CA GLY A 87 19.17 16.09 10.59
C GLY A 87 19.93 15.27 11.63
N ALA A 88 19.33 14.95 12.79
CA ALA A 88 19.98 14.14 13.82
C ALA A 88 20.28 12.72 13.32
N ASN A 89 21.40 12.14 13.79
CA ASN A 89 21.75 10.76 13.53
C ASN A 89 21.31 9.87 14.71
N LEU A 90 20.21 9.16 14.54
CA LEU A 90 19.61 8.22 15.49
C LEU A 90 19.79 6.76 15.06
N MET A 91 20.64 6.46 14.07
CA MET A 91 20.78 5.12 13.51
C MET A 91 20.91 4.04 14.59
N ALA A 92 20.07 3.02 14.52
CA ALA A 92 20.00 1.91 15.47
C ALA A 92 19.79 2.32 16.95
N ALA A 93 19.26 3.53 17.21
CA ALA A 93 18.91 3.93 18.56
C ALA A 93 17.65 3.16 19.05
N SER A 94 17.55 2.98 20.37
CA SER A 94 16.35 2.46 21.01
C SER A 94 15.46 3.61 21.46
N LEU A 95 14.29 3.72 20.86
CA LEU A 95 13.23 4.71 21.13
C LEU A 95 11.92 4.00 21.52
N SER A 96 12.01 2.73 21.96
CA SER A 96 10.83 1.93 22.29
C SER A 96 10.00 2.62 23.36
N GLY A 97 8.72 2.87 23.07
CA GLY A 97 7.78 3.56 23.95
C GLY A 97 8.13 5.03 24.23
N ALA A 98 9.05 5.64 23.48
CA ALA A 98 9.36 7.07 23.62
C ALA A 98 8.20 7.95 23.15
N ASN A 99 8.08 9.15 23.73
CA ASN A 99 7.15 10.17 23.29
C ASN A 99 7.87 11.16 22.36
N LEU A 100 7.55 11.10 21.09
CA LEU A 100 8.06 12.00 20.02
C LEU A 100 6.93 12.86 19.44
N SER A 101 5.84 13.03 20.19
CA SER A 101 4.69 13.79 19.68
C SER A 101 5.08 15.23 19.32
N GLY A 102 4.73 15.65 18.10
CA GLY A 102 5.08 16.97 17.57
C GLY A 102 6.58 17.24 17.40
N ALA A 103 7.46 16.25 17.57
CA ALA A 103 8.89 16.42 17.36
C ALA A 103 9.20 16.66 15.88
N ASN A 104 10.22 17.47 15.61
CA ASN A 104 10.75 17.71 14.25
C ASN A 104 11.96 16.82 13.98
N LEU A 105 11.78 15.82 13.11
CA LEU A 105 12.80 14.87 12.67
C LEU A 105 13.12 15.02 11.17
N THR A 106 12.89 16.21 10.60
CA THR A 106 13.15 16.48 9.19
C THR A 106 14.56 16.06 8.80
N GLY A 107 14.68 15.16 7.81
CA GLY A 107 15.97 14.65 7.32
C GLY A 107 16.78 13.85 8.34
N ALA A 108 16.22 13.48 9.48
CA ALA A 108 16.93 12.67 10.48
C ALA A 108 17.20 11.24 9.97
N ASN A 109 18.30 10.66 10.43
CA ASN A 109 18.64 9.27 10.16
C ASN A 109 18.18 8.36 11.31
N LEU A 110 17.09 7.63 11.11
CA LEU A 110 16.50 6.66 12.04
C LEU A 110 16.65 5.22 11.50
N ALA A 111 17.57 4.96 10.58
CA ALA A 111 17.74 3.63 10.01
C ALA A 111 17.98 2.57 11.10
N GLY A 112 17.21 1.49 11.07
CA GLY A 112 17.29 0.40 12.03
C GLY A 112 16.93 0.77 13.48
N CYS A 113 16.27 1.92 13.72
CA CYS A 113 15.79 2.29 15.05
C CYS A 113 14.72 1.34 15.56
N HIS A 114 14.67 1.16 16.88
CA HIS A 114 13.56 0.53 17.58
C HIS A 114 12.59 1.61 18.09
N LEU A 115 11.46 1.78 17.39
CA LEU A 115 10.40 2.76 17.67
C LEU A 115 9.08 2.07 18.04
N ASN A 116 9.13 0.78 18.36
CA ASN A 116 7.95 0.02 18.72
C ASN A 116 7.24 0.65 19.95
N TRP A 117 5.90 0.78 19.86
CA TRP A 117 5.03 1.47 20.82
C TRP A 117 5.37 2.96 21.06
N ALA A 118 6.23 3.58 20.27
CA ALA A 118 6.50 5.01 20.40
C ALA A 118 5.29 5.86 19.99
N ASN A 119 5.15 7.02 20.61
CA ASN A 119 4.17 8.03 20.23
C ASN A 119 4.81 9.08 19.32
N LEU A 120 4.47 9.04 18.03
CA LEU A 120 4.90 10.00 17.01
C LEU A 120 3.71 10.85 16.50
N THR A 121 2.66 11.01 17.30
CA THR A 121 1.48 11.78 16.90
C THR A 121 1.87 13.20 16.45
N GLY A 122 1.52 13.56 15.21
CA GLY A 122 1.83 14.86 14.64
C GLY A 122 3.33 15.16 14.47
N ALA A 123 4.20 14.16 14.59
CA ALA A 123 5.64 14.35 14.37
C ALA A 123 5.94 14.69 12.90
N ILE A 124 7.01 15.44 12.66
CA ILE A 124 7.41 15.98 11.35
C ILE A 124 8.68 15.25 10.91
N LEU A 125 8.58 14.32 9.94
CA LEU A 125 9.66 13.46 9.47
C LEU A 125 9.90 13.53 7.94
N PRO A 126 9.63 14.64 7.24
CA PRO A 126 9.85 14.64 5.80
C PRO A 126 11.33 14.36 5.49
N LYS A 127 11.54 13.53 4.46
CA LYS A 127 12.89 13.11 4.00
C LYS A 127 13.71 12.36 5.06
N ALA A 128 13.11 11.93 6.17
CA ALA A 128 13.79 11.12 7.16
C ALA A 128 14.11 9.71 6.61
N ASN A 129 15.22 9.14 7.07
CA ASN A 129 15.58 7.77 6.74
C ASN A 129 15.19 6.83 7.87
N LEU A 130 14.13 6.03 7.67
CA LEU A 130 13.63 5.00 8.60
C LEU A 130 13.84 3.58 8.00
N ALA A 131 14.79 3.42 7.09
CA ALA A 131 15.02 2.12 6.46
C ALA A 131 15.27 1.03 7.51
N GLY A 132 14.49 -0.05 7.46
CA GLY A 132 14.58 -1.17 8.41
C GLY A 132 14.22 -0.82 9.86
N ALA A 133 13.66 0.35 10.15
CA ALA A 133 13.22 0.71 11.51
C ALA A 133 12.03 -0.14 11.95
N ASP A 134 11.93 -0.44 13.25
CA ASP A 134 10.78 -1.10 13.85
C ASP A 134 9.85 -0.08 14.49
N LEU A 135 8.71 0.17 13.84
CA LEU A 135 7.62 1.02 14.28
C LEU A 135 6.37 0.20 14.66
N SER A 136 6.54 -1.08 14.97
CA SER A 136 5.41 -1.97 15.28
C SER A 136 4.61 -1.42 16.46
N ALA A 137 3.30 -1.36 16.32
CA ALA A 137 2.35 -0.79 17.28
C ALA A 137 2.63 0.67 17.71
N ALA A 138 3.46 1.40 16.95
CA ALA A 138 3.66 2.83 17.19
C ALA A 138 2.43 3.65 16.78
N ASN A 139 2.25 4.81 17.40
CA ASN A 139 1.21 5.77 17.04
C ASN A 139 1.82 6.90 16.20
N LEU A 140 1.50 6.93 14.91
CA LEU A 140 1.93 7.96 13.95
C LEU A 140 0.72 8.79 13.46
N THR A 141 -0.36 8.87 14.23
CA THR A 141 -1.55 9.63 13.82
C THR A 141 -1.17 11.04 13.38
N LYS A 142 -1.56 11.40 12.14
CA LYS A 142 -1.28 12.70 11.50
C LYS A 142 0.21 13.09 11.44
N ALA A 143 1.13 12.14 11.53
CA ALA A 143 2.55 12.42 11.31
C ALA A 143 2.82 12.72 9.83
N ASP A 144 3.83 13.54 9.57
CA ASP A 144 4.30 13.86 8.21
C ASP A 144 5.57 13.06 7.88
N LEU A 145 5.46 12.10 6.95
CA LEU A 145 6.55 11.28 6.44
C LEU A 145 6.71 11.47 4.91
N GLY A 146 6.33 12.63 4.38
CA GLY A 146 6.49 12.93 2.96
C GLY A 146 7.94 12.74 2.50
N GLU A 147 8.14 12.06 1.36
CA GLU A 147 9.47 11.76 0.80
C GLU A 147 10.40 10.96 1.74
N ALA A 148 9.90 10.40 2.85
CA ALA A 148 10.71 9.61 3.78
C ALA A 148 11.04 8.22 3.20
N ASN A 149 12.16 7.65 3.61
CA ASN A 149 12.56 6.29 3.26
C ASN A 149 12.20 5.32 4.41
N LEU A 150 11.16 4.52 4.22
CA LEU A 150 10.74 3.44 5.11
C LEU A 150 10.96 2.05 4.49
N SER A 151 11.89 1.93 3.54
CA SER A 151 12.16 0.64 2.90
C SER A 151 12.50 -0.42 3.94
N LYS A 152 11.86 -1.60 3.85
CA LYS A 152 12.01 -2.72 4.79
C LYS A 152 11.64 -2.39 6.25
N ALA A 153 10.97 -1.27 6.54
CA ALA A 153 10.51 -0.94 7.88
C ALA A 153 9.38 -1.86 8.35
N TYR A 154 9.26 -2.05 9.66
CA TYR A 154 8.18 -2.79 10.29
C TYR A 154 7.18 -1.81 10.91
N LEU A 155 5.94 -1.79 10.39
CA LEU A 155 4.82 -0.96 10.85
C LEU A 155 3.63 -1.86 11.24
N ILE A 156 3.91 -3.06 11.74
CA ILE A 156 2.87 -4.05 12.05
C ILE A 156 1.97 -3.49 13.15
N LYS A 157 0.63 -3.45 12.88
CA LYS A 157 -0.37 -2.90 13.81
C LYS A 157 -0.13 -1.45 14.24
N ALA A 158 0.67 -0.69 13.48
CA ALA A 158 0.85 0.73 13.74
C ALA A 158 -0.44 1.51 13.48
N ASN A 159 -0.67 2.56 14.26
CA ASN A 159 -1.71 3.53 14.00
C ASN A 159 -1.15 4.62 13.07
N LEU A 160 -1.58 4.62 11.81
CA LEU A 160 -1.16 5.50 10.73
C LEU A 160 -2.33 6.39 10.25
N ASN A 161 -3.34 6.60 11.10
CA ASN A 161 -4.52 7.38 10.73
C ASN A 161 -4.14 8.81 10.31
N GLY A 162 -4.54 9.20 9.11
CA GLY A 162 -4.26 10.52 8.55
C GLY A 162 -2.78 10.84 8.31
N VAL A 163 -1.90 9.85 8.33
CA VAL A 163 -0.46 10.02 8.06
C VAL A 163 -0.21 10.53 6.65
N ASN A 164 0.78 11.40 6.48
CA ASN A 164 1.27 11.79 5.17
C ASN A 164 2.47 10.93 4.75
N PHE A 165 2.27 10.07 3.74
CA PHE A 165 3.30 9.26 3.07
C PHE A 165 3.49 9.67 1.60
N LYS A 166 3.11 10.89 1.23
CA LYS A 166 3.25 11.34 -0.15
C LYS A 166 4.68 11.18 -0.64
N ASP A 167 4.83 10.54 -1.81
CA ASP A 167 6.12 10.30 -2.49
C ASP A 167 7.18 9.57 -1.61
N SER A 168 6.76 8.88 -0.54
CA SER A 168 7.64 8.10 0.34
C SER A 168 7.98 6.72 -0.24
N CYS A 169 9.10 6.14 0.20
CA CYS A 169 9.50 4.79 -0.13
C CYS A 169 9.14 3.81 0.99
N LEU A 170 8.18 2.93 0.73
CA LEU A 170 7.72 1.85 1.62
C LEU A 170 8.01 0.46 1.00
N SER A 171 8.93 0.39 0.05
CA SER A 171 9.27 -0.88 -0.63
C SER A 171 9.73 -1.93 0.38
N LEU A 172 9.15 -3.14 0.28
CA LEU A 172 9.42 -4.26 1.19
C LEU A 172 9.03 -3.99 2.67
N ALA A 173 8.33 -2.90 2.98
CA ALA A 173 7.87 -2.63 4.33
C ALA A 173 6.73 -3.57 4.73
N SER A 174 6.62 -3.85 6.04
CA SER A 174 5.53 -4.62 6.62
C SER A 174 4.54 -3.71 7.33
N LEU A 175 3.36 -3.51 6.73
CA LEU A 175 2.24 -2.74 7.27
C LEU A 175 1.07 -3.68 7.66
N LYS A 176 1.39 -4.94 7.99
CA LYS A 176 0.37 -5.94 8.31
C LYS A 176 -0.52 -5.46 9.46
N GLU A 177 -1.84 -5.51 9.24
CA GLU A 177 -2.85 -5.10 10.24
C GLU A 177 -2.72 -3.64 10.71
N ALA A 178 -2.00 -2.76 9.99
CA ALA A 178 -1.89 -1.34 10.32
C ALA A 178 -3.19 -0.59 10.00
N ASP A 179 -3.48 0.47 10.76
CA ASP A 179 -4.58 1.39 10.48
C ASP A 179 -4.07 2.59 9.67
N LEU A 180 -4.36 2.59 8.38
CA LEU A 180 -4.03 3.65 7.41
C LEU A 180 -5.29 4.46 7.01
N THR A 181 -6.31 4.50 7.86
CA THR A 181 -7.52 5.28 7.59
C THR A 181 -7.16 6.72 7.26
N GLU A 182 -7.68 7.23 6.14
CA GLU A 182 -7.43 8.61 5.65
C GLU A 182 -5.96 8.94 5.34
N ALA A 183 -5.07 7.95 5.29
CA ALA A 183 -3.65 8.16 4.98
C ALA A 183 -3.45 8.73 3.56
N GLN A 184 -2.43 9.58 3.39
CA GLN A 184 -2.05 10.17 2.11
C GLN A 184 -0.84 9.43 1.55
N LEU A 185 -1.06 8.54 0.57
CA LEU A 185 -0.05 7.69 -0.06
C LEU A 185 0.15 8.03 -1.55
N THR A 186 -0.23 9.25 -1.97
CA THR A 186 -0.10 9.66 -3.37
C THR A 186 1.33 9.54 -3.84
N GLY A 187 1.56 8.80 -4.95
CA GLY A 187 2.89 8.62 -5.55
C GLY A 187 3.85 7.74 -4.74
N SER A 188 3.45 7.21 -3.58
CA SER A 188 4.33 6.38 -2.75
C SER A 188 4.75 5.07 -3.43
N GLU A 189 5.93 4.56 -3.06
CA GLU A 189 6.50 3.32 -3.57
C GLU A 189 6.29 2.18 -2.56
N LEU A 190 5.44 1.21 -2.91
CA LEU A 190 5.05 0.06 -2.07
C LEU A 190 5.42 -1.29 -2.74
N PHE A 191 6.48 -1.30 -3.55
CA PHE A 191 6.94 -2.52 -4.21
C PHE A 191 7.16 -3.65 -3.19
N LYS A 192 6.46 -4.78 -3.39
CA LYS A 192 6.50 -5.94 -2.48
C LYS A 192 6.19 -5.63 -1.01
N ALA A 193 5.53 -4.53 -0.72
CA ALA A 193 5.10 -4.24 0.64
C ALA A 193 4.02 -5.24 1.11
N ASN A 194 4.00 -5.51 2.41
CA ASN A 194 2.98 -6.37 3.01
C ASN A 194 1.96 -5.53 3.77
N LEU A 195 0.75 -5.39 3.21
CA LEU A 195 -0.38 -4.68 3.80
C LEU A 195 -1.52 -5.66 4.19
N ALA A 196 -1.22 -6.95 4.34
CA ALA A 196 -2.26 -7.94 4.64
C ALA A 196 -3.07 -7.56 5.88
N GLY A 197 -4.40 -7.50 5.73
CA GLY A 197 -5.33 -7.11 6.79
C GLY A 197 -5.27 -5.64 7.22
N ALA A 198 -4.54 -4.78 6.49
CA ALA A 198 -4.49 -3.36 6.80
C ALA A 198 -5.82 -2.65 6.49
N ASN A 199 -6.11 -1.58 7.22
CA ASN A 199 -7.28 -0.72 6.99
C ASN A 199 -6.86 0.54 6.22
N LEU A 200 -7.26 0.65 4.96
CA LEU A 200 -7.02 1.78 4.05
C LEU A 200 -8.32 2.54 3.73
N THR A 201 -9.30 2.48 4.63
CA THR A 201 -10.57 3.20 4.45
C THR A 201 -10.32 4.68 4.20
N ARG A 202 -10.86 5.20 3.09
CA ARG A 202 -10.70 6.60 2.64
C ARG A 202 -9.26 7.06 2.40
N ALA A 203 -8.28 6.16 2.36
CA ALA A 203 -6.89 6.49 2.05
C ALA A 203 -6.74 6.94 0.59
N ASN A 204 -5.77 7.82 0.33
CA ASN A 204 -5.45 8.28 -1.01
C ASN A 204 -4.17 7.62 -1.53
N LEU A 205 -4.33 6.61 -2.37
CA LEU A 205 -3.26 5.88 -3.05
C LEU A 205 -3.15 6.26 -4.55
N SER A 206 -3.64 7.44 -4.93
CA SER A 206 -3.56 7.86 -6.33
C SER A 206 -2.13 7.80 -6.84
N LYS A 207 -1.91 7.13 -7.98
CA LYS A 207 -0.59 6.92 -8.60
C LYS A 207 0.43 6.18 -7.72
N ALA A 208 0.03 5.55 -6.63
CA ALA A 208 0.91 4.72 -5.81
C ALA A 208 1.39 3.48 -6.58
N LYS A 209 2.61 3.01 -6.29
CA LYS A 209 3.25 1.86 -6.95
C LYS A 209 3.21 0.65 -6.02
N LEU A 210 2.22 -0.23 -6.19
CA LEU A 210 1.97 -1.42 -5.37
C LEU A 210 2.34 -2.74 -6.10
N LEU A 211 3.25 -2.68 -7.06
CA LEU A 211 3.68 -3.86 -7.82
C LEU A 211 4.09 -5.00 -6.86
N GLN A 212 3.51 -6.19 -7.05
CA GLN A 212 3.76 -7.40 -6.26
C GLN A 212 3.49 -7.23 -4.75
N ALA A 213 2.66 -6.26 -4.35
CA ALA A 213 2.30 -6.09 -2.94
C ALA A 213 1.37 -7.20 -2.45
N ASN A 214 1.48 -7.56 -1.17
CA ASN A 214 0.50 -8.40 -0.50
C ASN A 214 -0.60 -7.53 0.11
N LEU A 215 -1.79 -7.57 -0.51
CA LEU A 215 -2.97 -6.78 -0.15
C LEU A 215 -4.13 -7.68 0.30
N ARG A 216 -3.85 -8.93 0.71
CA ARG A 216 -4.88 -9.88 1.14
C ARG A 216 -5.67 -9.33 2.32
N ARG A 217 -7.01 -9.46 2.27
CA ARG A 217 -7.92 -8.98 3.32
C ARG A 217 -7.79 -7.50 3.67
N THR A 218 -7.20 -6.72 2.79
CA THR A 218 -7.05 -5.27 2.98
C THR A 218 -8.40 -4.59 2.78
N ASN A 219 -8.73 -3.63 3.64
CA ASN A 219 -9.94 -2.82 3.50
C ASN A 219 -9.63 -1.52 2.75
N PHE A 220 -10.09 -1.40 1.51
CA PHE A 220 -10.00 -0.20 0.66
C PHE A 220 -11.34 0.55 0.53
N THR A 221 -12.25 0.37 1.49
CA THR A 221 -13.57 1.03 1.41
C THR A 221 -13.41 2.54 1.21
N GLN A 222 -14.00 3.07 0.13
CA GLN A 222 -13.93 4.49 -0.25
C GLN A 222 -12.49 5.01 -0.52
N ALA A 223 -11.50 4.15 -0.73
CA ALA A 223 -10.13 4.56 -1.05
C ALA A 223 -10.03 5.12 -2.48
N TYR A 224 -9.05 6.01 -2.69
CA TYR A 224 -8.70 6.57 -3.99
C TYR A 224 -7.48 5.84 -4.54
N LEU A 225 -7.68 5.01 -5.58
CA LEU A 225 -6.66 4.20 -6.25
C LEU A 225 -6.47 4.62 -7.72
N ASN A 226 -6.94 5.81 -8.09
CA ASN A 226 -6.89 6.24 -9.48
C ASN A 226 -5.47 6.33 -10.02
N GLY A 227 -5.23 5.63 -11.13
CA GLY A 227 -3.91 5.51 -11.75
C GLY A 227 -2.86 4.78 -10.91
N ALA A 228 -3.24 4.07 -9.85
CA ALA A 228 -2.32 3.24 -9.09
C ALA A 228 -1.87 2.02 -9.89
N CYS A 229 -0.63 1.58 -9.69
CA CYS A 229 -0.08 0.35 -10.25
C CYS A 229 -0.14 -0.77 -9.21
N LEU A 230 -1.07 -1.71 -9.38
CA LEU A 230 -1.27 -2.87 -8.51
C LEU A 230 -0.87 -4.18 -9.21
N SER A 231 -0.23 -4.10 -10.38
CA SER A 231 0.07 -5.30 -11.17
C SER A 231 0.80 -6.37 -10.35
N GLU A 232 0.48 -7.64 -10.61
CA GLU A 232 1.03 -8.82 -9.93
C GLU A 232 0.80 -8.85 -8.39
N SER A 233 -0.04 -7.99 -7.83
CA SER A 233 -0.35 -7.97 -6.39
C SER A 233 -1.44 -9.00 -6.02
N ASP A 234 -1.48 -9.38 -4.74
CA ASP A 234 -2.50 -10.27 -4.19
C ASP A 234 -3.55 -9.47 -3.39
N LEU A 235 -4.74 -9.26 -3.99
CA LEU A 235 -5.89 -8.61 -3.37
C LEU A 235 -6.96 -9.63 -2.92
N SER A 236 -6.63 -10.92 -2.84
CA SER A 236 -7.63 -11.93 -2.45
C SER A 236 -8.30 -11.54 -1.13
N GLU A 237 -9.62 -11.69 -1.07
CA GLU A 237 -10.44 -11.34 0.08
C GLU A 237 -10.44 -9.84 0.45
N ALA A 238 -9.92 -8.95 -0.40
CA ALA A 238 -9.93 -7.51 -0.15
C ALA A 238 -11.33 -6.90 -0.33
N CYS A 239 -11.63 -5.86 0.46
CA CYS A 239 -12.84 -5.05 0.31
C CYS A 239 -12.50 -3.78 -0.47
N LEU A 240 -13.08 -3.64 -1.68
CA LEU A 240 -12.91 -2.46 -2.55
C LEU A 240 -14.19 -1.63 -2.64
N ASP A 241 -15.15 -1.82 -1.74
CA ASP A 241 -16.45 -1.16 -1.81
C ASP A 241 -16.33 0.36 -1.88
N ARG A 242 -16.97 0.95 -2.91
CA ARG A 242 -16.95 2.38 -3.21
C ARG A 242 -15.55 2.96 -3.50
N ALA A 243 -14.55 2.11 -3.75
CA ALA A 243 -13.22 2.57 -4.13
C ALA A 243 -13.21 3.19 -5.54
N ASN A 244 -12.33 4.15 -5.76
CA ASN A 244 -12.09 4.74 -7.07
C ASN A 244 -10.85 4.09 -7.70
N LEU A 245 -11.06 3.19 -8.66
CA LEU A 245 -10.02 2.46 -9.39
C LEU A 245 -9.82 2.98 -10.83
N CYS A 246 -10.34 4.17 -11.15
CA CYS A 246 -10.24 4.70 -12.50
C CYS A 246 -8.79 4.72 -13.00
N LYS A 247 -8.55 4.12 -14.18
CA LYS A 247 -7.23 4.01 -14.83
C LYS A 247 -6.16 3.29 -13.97
N ALA A 248 -6.56 2.52 -12.96
CA ALA A 248 -5.62 1.68 -12.22
C ALA A 248 -5.16 0.49 -13.08
N ASP A 249 -3.92 0.07 -12.87
CA ASP A 249 -3.38 -1.16 -13.47
C ASP A 249 -3.44 -2.31 -12.47
N LEU A 250 -4.36 -3.24 -12.71
CA LEU A 250 -4.54 -4.49 -11.96
C LEU A 250 -4.17 -5.71 -12.82
N SER A 251 -3.29 -5.55 -13.79
CA SER A 251 -2.87 -6.67 -14.63
C SER A 251 -2.20 -7.77 -13.80
N LYS A 252 -2.52 -9.04 -14.11
CA LYS A 252 -1.97 -10.23 -13.44
C LYS A 252 -2.16 -10.27 -11.93
N THR A 253 -3.15 -9.54 -11.39
CA THR A 253 -3.48 -9.54 -9.96
C THR A 253 -4.32 -10.76 -9.57
N TYR A 254 -4.27 -11.14 -8.29
CA TYR A 254 -5.18 -12.13 -7.69
C TYR A 254 -6.34 -11.40 -7.03
N LEU A 255 -7.57 -11.62 -7.55
CA LEU A 255 -8.79 -10.89 -7.15
C LEU A 255 -9.90 -11.81 -6.65
N ARG A 256 -9.58 -13.00 -6.15
CA ARG A 256 -10.59 -13.94 -5.67
C ARG A 256 -11.26 -13.45 -4.39
N ASN A 257 -12.59 -13.64 -4.31
CA ASN A 257 -13.40 -13.29 -3.14
C ASN A 257 -13.34 -11.80 -2.75
N ILE A 258 -13.11 -10.90 -3.71
CA ILE A 258 -13.16 -9.45 -3.46
C ILE A 258 -14.60 -8.94 -3.45
N THR A 259 -14.82 -7.80 -2.79
CA THR A 259 -16.06 -7.03 -2.93
C THR A 259 -15.81 -5.77 -3.74
N LEU A 260 -16.74 -5.45 -4.65
CA LEU A 260 -16.64 -4.33 -5.62
C LEU A 260 -17.89 -3.45 -5.62
N ASN A 261 -18.66 -3.38 -4.51
CA ASN A 261 -19.93 -2.65 -4.50
C ASN A 261 -19.72 -1.14 -4.66
N GLY A 262 -20.33 -0.54 -5.66
CA GLY A 262 -20.24 0.91 -5.89
C GLY A 262 -18.86 1.41 -6.35
N CYS A 263 -17.95 0.53 -6.81
CA CYS A 263 -16.64 0.91 -7.34
C CYS A 263 -16.74 1.67 -8.65
N HIS A 264 -15.78 2.57 -8.86
CA HIS A 264 -15.53 3.21 -10.14
C HIS A 264 -14.39 2.49 -10.87
N LEU A 265 -14.72 1.80 -12.00
CA LEU A 265 -13.81 0.90 -12.74
C LEU A 265 -13.44 1.44 -14.14
N SER A 266 -13.68 2.71 -14.43
CA SER A 266 -13.44 3.29 -15.76
C SER A 266 -11.96 3.23 -16.15
N GLY A 267 -11.66 2.62 -17.31
CA GLY A 267 -10.31 2.53 -17.85
C GLY A 267 -9.33 1.68 -17.05
N ILE A 268 -9.81 0.82 -16.16
CA ILE A 268 -9.00 -0.14 -15.41
C ILE A 268 -8.41 -1.20 -16.36
N ASN A 269 -7.18 -1.64 -16.09
CA ASN A 269 -6.55 -2.77 -16.77
C ASN A 269 -6.61 -4.02 -15.89
N LEU A 270 -7.27 -5.06 -16.36
CA LEU A 270 -7.41 -6.37 -15.68
C LEU A 270 -6.83 -7.51 -16.53
N SER A 271 -5.93 -7.21 -17.47
CA SER A 271 -5.34 -8.24 -18.33
C SER A 271 -4.59 -9.29 -17.49
N GLY A 272 -4.84 -10.56 -17.76
CA GLY A 272 -4.25 -11.69 -17.03
C GLY A 272 -4.63 -11.79 -15.54
N ALA A 273 -5.57 -10.96 -15.05
CA ALA A 273 -5.99 -11.01 -13.65
C ALA A 273 -6.82 -12.26 -13.32
N ASP A 274 -6.70 -12.77 -12.11
CA ASP A 274 -7.52 -13.90 -11.60
C ASP A 274 -8.77 -13.37 -10.91
N LEU A 275 -9.90 -13.46 -11.61
CA LEU A 275 -11.23 -13.02 -11.20
C LEU A 275 -12.19 -14.22 -11.04
N GLY A 276 -11.68 -15.42 -10.83
CA GLY A 276 -12.48 -16.63 -10.71
C GLY A 276 -13.57 -16.49 -9.64
N GLY A 277 -14.84 -16.72 -10.03
CA GLY A 277 -16.01 -16.63 -9.16
C GLY A 277 -16.41 -15.21 -8.70
N VAL A 278 -15.78 -14.15 -9.20
CA VAL A 278 -16.07 -12.75 -8.79
C VAL A 278 -17.41 -12.28 -9.36
N ASP A 279 -18.17 -11.50 -8.58
CA ASP A 279 -19.40 -10.87 -9.04
C ASP A 279 -19.15 -9.50 -9.69
N LEU A 280 -19.27 -9.48 -11.02
CA LEU A 280 -19.19 -8.30 -11.88
C LEU A 280 -20.55 -7.99 -12.54
N SER A 281 -21.64 -8.55 -12.00
CA SER A 281 -22.97 -8.38 -12.56
C SER A 281 -23.38 -6.91 -12.65
N ARG A 282 -23.99 -6.53 -13.78
CA ARG A 282 -24.52 -5.18 -14.06
C ARG A 282 -23.48 -4.04 -13.94
N LYS A 283 -22.17 -4.35 -13.90
CA LYS A 283 -21.10 -3.35 -13.83
C LYS A 283 -20.93 -2.64 -15.18
N LEU A 284 -20.49 -1.38 -15.11
CA LEU A 284 -20.09 -0.59 -16.28
C LEU A 284 -18.62 -0.90 -16.61
N LEU A 285 -18.41 -1.72 -17.62
CA LEU A 285 -17.10 -2.27 -18.02
C LEU A 285 -16.80 -1.96 -19.50
N THR A 286 -17.36 -0.85 -20.00
CA THR A 286 -17.16 -0.43 -21.40
C THR A 286 -15.69 -0.14 -21.67
N GLY A 287 -15.15 -0.74 -22.77
CA GLY A 287 -13.75 -0.57 -23.17
C GLY A 287 -12.72 -1.15 -22.21
N ILE A 288 -13.14 -1.96 -21.24
CA ILE A 288 -12.22 -2.56 -20.26
C ILE A 288 -11.26 -3.53 -20.93
N ASN A 289 -10.02 -3.59 -20.44
CA ASN A 289 -9.05 -4.61 -20.84
C ASN A 289 -9.05 -5.78 -19.84
N MET A 290 -9.55 -6.94 -20.28
CA MET A 290 -9.55 -8.23 -19.59
C MET A 290 -8.90 -9.33 -20.46
N ALA A 291 -8.01 -8.96 -21.38
CA ALA A 291 -7.30 -9.94 -22.20
C ALA A 291 -6.61 -10.98 -21.33
N GLU A 292 -6.71 -12.27 -21.67
CA GLU A 292 -6.12 -13.38 -20.93
C GLU A 292 -6.54 -13.50 -19.45
N ALA A 293 -7.57 -12.76 -19.01
CA ALA A 293 -8.06 -12.83 -17.62
C ALA A 293 -8.67 -14.19 -17.30
N LEU A 294 -8.51 -14.65 -16.06
CA LEU A 294 -9.13 -15.87 -15.54
C LEU A 294 -10.48 -15.51 -14.92
N LEU A 295 -11.57 -15.74 -15.66
CA LEU A 295 -12.95 -15.39 -15.31
C LEU A 295 -13.83 -16.64 -15.14
N ASN A 296 -13.23 -17.82 -14.90
CA ASN A 296 -14.00 -19.04 -14.74
C ASN A 296 -15.00 -18.90 -13.60
N GLU A 297 -16.26 -19.32 -13.85
CA GLU A 297 -17.36 -19.24 -12.89
C GLU A 297 -17.73 -17.83 -12.42
N ALA A 298 -17.15 -16.77 -13.03
CA ALA A 298 -17.49 -15.39 -12.70
C ALA A 298 -18.91 -15.03 -13.12
N ASN A 299 -19.56 -14.16 -12.34
CA ASN A 299 -20.88 -13.62 -12.66
C ASN A 299 -20.74 -12.25 -13.35
N LEU A 300 -20.98 -12.20 -14.65
CA LEU A 300 -21.03 -10.98 -15.48
C LEU A 300 -22.45 -10.73 -16.03
N SER A 301 -23.48 -11.29 -15.39
CA SER A 301 -24.86 -11.17 -15.90
C SER A 301 -25.28 -9.70 -15.99
N GLY A 302 -25.80 -9.30 -17.16
CA GLY A 302 -26.22 -7.93 -17.43
C GLY A 302 -25.11 -6.90 -17.42
N ALA A 303 -23.84 -7.29 -17.41
CA ALA A 303 -22.69 -6.35 -17.43
C ALA A 303 -22.60 -5.60 -18.79
N TYR A 304 -22.15 -4.36 -18.73
CA TYR A 304 -21.94 -3.51 -19.90
C TYR A 304 -20.49 -3.65 -20.40
N LEU A 305 -20.24 -4.59 -21.30
CA LEU A 305 -18.93 -4.96 -21.86
C LEU A 305 -18.74 -4.44 -23.29
N ILE A 306 -19.39 -3.33 -23.64
CA ILE A 306 -19.29 -2.74 -24.96
C ILE A 306 -17.83 -2.39 -25.27
N GLU A 307 -17.32 -2.85 -26.42
CA GLU A 307 -15.92 -2.65 -26.85
C GLU A 307 -14.87 -3.18 -25.86
N ALA A 308 -15.25 -4.08 -24.93
CA ALA A 308 -14.32 -4.71 -24.00
C ALA A 308 -13.37 -5.66 -24.73
N ASN A 309 -12.11 -5.70 -24.30
CA ASN A 309 -11.13 -6.68 -24.74
C ASN A 309 -11.12 -7.89 -23.79
N LEU A 310 -11.64 -9.02 -24.24
CA LEU A 310 -11.67 -10.33 -23.57
C LEU A 310 -10.89 -11.37 -24.39
N SER A 311 -9.99 -10.93 -25.30
CA SER A 311 -9.22 -11.84 -26.15
C SER A 311 -8.38 -12.79 -25.31
N GLY A 312 -8.41 -14.09 -25.64
CA GLY A 312 -7.69 -15.12 -24.91
C GLY A 312 -8.17 -15.36 -23.47
N ALA A 313 -9.24 -14.71 -23.00
CA ALA A 313 -9.74 -14.87 -21.63
C ALA A 313 -10.32 -16.26 -21.37
N TYR A 314 -10.26 -16.73 -20.13
CA TYR A 314 -10.80 -18.00 -19.66
C TYR A 314 -12.12 -17.76 -18.93
N LEU A 315 -13.26 -18.08 -19.56
CA LEU A 315 -14.61 -17.81 -19.11
C LEU A 315 -15.44 -19.10 -18.94
N SER A 316 -14.80 -20.24 -18.73
CA SER A 316 -15.53 -21.49 -18.56
C SER A 316 -16.54 -21.41 -17.45
N LYS A 317 -17.81 -21.80 -17.71
CA LYS A 317 -18.93 -21.75 -16.78
C LYS A 317 -19.27 -20.36 -16.23
N ALA A 318 -18.73 -19.29 -16.81
CA ALA A 318 -19.10 -17.94 -16.44
C ALA A 318 -20.55 -17.62 -16.87
N ASN A 319 -21.21 -16.76 -16.10
CA ASN A 319 -22.55 -16.27 -16.43
C ASN A 319 -22.47 -14.87 -17.07
N LEU A 320 -22.69 -14.79 -18.39
CA LEU A 320 -22.82 -13.54 -19.16
C LEU A 320 -24.24 -13.35 -19.70
N SER A 321 -25.24 -13.99 -19.07
CA SER A 321 -26.62 -13.82 -19.49
C SER A 321 -27.02 -12.34 -19.44
N LEU A 322 -27.77 -11.88 -20.46
CA LEU A 322 -28.23 -10.50 -20.57
C LEU A 322 -27.07 -9.45 -20.70
N ALA A 323 -25.81 -9.86 -20.84
CA ALA A 323 -24.68 -8.93 -20.98
C ALA A 323 -24.69 -8.18 -22.32
N TYR A 324 -24.17 -6.97 -22.32
CA TYR A 324 -24.01 -6.12 -23.51
C TYR A 324 -22.58 -6.22 -24.02
N LEU A 325 -22.30 -7.09 -25.00
CA LEU A 325 -21.00 -7.40 -25.60
C LEU A 325 -20.81 -6.81 -27.01
N ILE A 326 -21.50 -5.71 -27.27
CA ILE A 326 -21.47 -5.07 -28.61
C ILE A 326 -20.04 -4.67 -28.92
N LYS A 327 -19.51 -5.14 -30.09
CA LYS A 327 -18.13 -4.93 -30.53
C LYS A 327 -17.04 -5.44 -29.55
N ALA A 328 -17.36 -6.26 -28.57
CA ALA A 328 -16.37 -6.86 -27.69
C ALA A 328 -15.45 -7.82 -28.46
N ASP A 329 -14.19 -7.89 -28.07
CA ASP A 329 -13.23 -8.88 -28.58
C ASP A 329 -13.17 -10.10 -27.64
N LEU A 330 -13.69 -11.22 -28.09
CA LEU A 330 -13.67 -12.53 -27.42
C LEU A 330 -12.82 -13.53 -28.25
N SER A 331 -11.97 -13.05 -29.13
CA SER A 331 -11.16 -13.93 -29.97
C SER A 331 -10.22 -14.81 -29.16
N ASN A 332 -10.04 -16.05 -29.60
CA ASN A 332 -9.20 -17.07 -28.93
C ASN A 332 -9.57 -17.36 -27.45
N SER A 333 -10.73 -16.91 -26.97
CA SER A 333 -11.16 -17.12 -25.58
C SER A 333 -11.70 -18.53 -25.36
N CYS A 334 -11.61 -19.02 -24.12
CA CYS A 334 -12.22 -20.27 -23.68
C CYS A 334 -13.59 -19.97 -23.04
N LEU A 335 -14.67 -20.29 -23.79
CA LEU A 335 -16.07 -20.04 -23.44
C LEU A 335 -16.83 -21.36 -23.18
N HIS A 336 -16.12 -22.39 -22.71
CA HIS A 336 -16.71 -23.71 -22.49
C HIS A 336 -17.84 -23.66 -21.45
N GLU A 337 -19.02 -24.19 -21.79
CA GLU A 337 -20.22 -24.19 -20.92
C GLU A 337 -20.64 -22.80 -20.40
N ILE A 338 -20.26 -21.71 -21.09
CA ILE A 338 -20.64 -20.34 -20.73
C ILE A 338 -22.14 -20.10 -20.91
N ASP A 339 -22.74 -19.32 -20.03
CA ASP A 339 -24.10 -18.82 -20.24
C ASP A 339 -24.09 -17.43 -20.90
N LEU A 340 -24.42 -17.36 -22.19
CA LEU A 340 -24.61 -16.16 -23.00
C LEU A 340 -26.09 -15.94 -23.36
N SER A 341 -27.01 -16.57 -22.61
CA SER A 341 -28.42 -16.46 -22.92
C SER A 341 -28.91 -15.01 -22.89
N LYS A 342 -29.62 -14.61 -23.97
CA LYS A 342 -30.09 -13.23 -24.17
C LYS A 342 -29.03 -12.15 -24.17
N ALA A 343 -27.75 -12.48 -24.27
CA ALA A 343 -26.67 -11.51 -24.42
C ALA A 343 -26.69 -10.82 -25.80
N ASN A 344 -26.25 -9.57 -25.86
CA ASN A 344 -26.08 -8.85 -27.10
C ASN A 344 -24.63 -8.89 -27.57
N LEU A 345 -24.33 -9.74 -28.54
CA LEU A 345 -23.02 -9.95 -29.16
C LEU A 345 -22.88 -9.27 -30.53
N SER A 346 -23.74 -8.27 -30.84
CA SER A 346 -23.70 -7.61 -32.14
C SER A 346 -22.31 -7.05 -32.44
N LYS A 347 -21.74 -7.41 -33.61
CA LYS A 347 -20.40 -7.03 -34.06
C LYS A 347 -19.26 -7.53 -33.16
N ALA A 348 -19.49 -8.47 -32.23
CA ALA A 348 -18.45 -9.06 -31.42
C ALA A 348 -17.52 -9.93 -32.25
N ASN A 349 -16.25 -9.94 -31.90
CA ASN A 349 -15.25 -10.83 -32.46
C ASN A 349 -15.15 -12.11 -31.63
N LEU A 350 -15.60 -13.24 -32.17
CA LEU A 350 -15.54 -14.57 -31.55
C LEU A 350 -14.61 -15.52 -32.34
N GLN A 351 -13.70 -14.96 -33.15
CA GLN A 351 -12.81 -15.78 -33.99
C GLN A 351 -12.00 -16.75 -33.12
N LYS A 352 -12.02 -18.04 -33.51
CA LYS A 352 -11.31 -19.12 -32.80
C LYS A 352 -11.70 -19.29 -31.33
N ALA A 353 -12.79 -18.71 -30.85
CA ALA A 353 -13.29 -18.92 -29.50
C ALA A 353 -13.81 -20.37 -29.33
N ASP A 354 -13.63 -20.95 -28.15
CA ASP A 354 -14.17 -22.26 -27.81
C ASP A 354 -15.53 -22.13 -27.08
N LEU A 355 -16.61 -22.22 -27.84
CA LEU A 355 -18.00 -22.16 -27.36
C LEU A 355 -18.61 -23.56 -27.13
N THR A 356 -17.79 -24.58 -26.96
CA THR A 356 -18.28 -25.95 -26.71
C THR A 356 -19.21 -25.97 -25.51
N GLY A 357 -20.44 -26.47 -25.70
CA GLY A 357 -21.47 -26.54 -24.67
C GLY A 357 -22.08 -25.20 -24.25
N ALA A 358 -21.73 -24.07 -24.91
CA ALA A 358 -22.22 -22.74 -24.56
C ALA A 358 -23.75 -22.62 -24.72
N ASN A 359 -24.41 -21.84 -23.86
CA ASN A 359 -25.82 -21.46 -23.97
C ASN A 359 -25.96 -20.08 -24.63
N LEU A 360 -26.32 -20.04 -25.92
CA LEU A 360 -26.59 -18.83 -26.70
C LEU A 360 -28.09 -18.56 -26.90
N ARG A 361 -28.99 -19.24 -26.16
CA ARG A 361 -30.45 -19.11 -26.33
C ARG A 361 -30.88 -17.63 -26.27
N GLY A 362 -31.52 -17.15 -27.34
CA GLY A 362 -31.98 -15.76 -27.43
C GLY A 362 -30.89 -14.70 -27.53
N ALA A 363 -29.61 -15.09 -27.70
CA ALA A 363 -28.53 -14.16 -27.92
C ALA A 363 -28.64 -13.46 -29.29
N ILE A 364 -28.19 -12.20 -29.38
CA ILE A 364 -28.15 -11.41 -30.61
C ILE A 364 -26.73 -11.50 -31.18
N LEU A 365 -26.58 -12.12 -32.37
CA LEU A 365 -25.30 -12.36 -33.05
C LEU A 365 -25.19 -11.54 -34.38
N THR A 366 -25.91 -10.44 -34.49
CA THR A 366 -25.90 -9.62 -35.73
C THR A 366 -24.48 -9.13 -36.02
N GLU A 367 -23.95 -9.48 -37.22
CA GLU A 367 -22.59 -9.15 -37.66
C GLU A 367 -21.47 -9.68 -36.72
N ALA A 368 -21.74 -10.63 -35.84
CA ALA A 368 -20.70 -11.26 -35.02
C ALA A 368 -19.80 -12.16 -35.88
N ASP A 369 -18.49 -12.13 -35.61
CA ASP A 369 -17.52 -12.93 -36.35
C ASP A 369 -17.19 -14.24 -35.62
N LEU A 370 -17.71 -15.35 -36.09
CA LEU A 370 -17.55 -16.69 -35.51
C LEU A 370 -16.55 -17.56 -36.31
N ARG A 371 -15.71 -16.98 -37.18
CA ARG A 371 -14.79 -17.77 -38.00
C ARG A 371 -13.82 -18.58 -37.13
N GLY A 372 -13.82 -19.90 -37.35
CA GLY A 372 -12.99 -20.83 -36.59
C GLY A 372 -13.44 -21.09 -35.15
N ALA A 373 -14.60 -20.56 -34.74
CA ALA A 373 -15.16 -20.87 -33.43
C ALA A 373 -15.62 -22.34 -33.33
N LYS A 374 -15.43 -22.97 -32.15
CA LYS A 374 -15.94 -24.31 -31.84
C LYS A 374 -17.28 -24.20 -31.19
N LEU A 375 -18.30 -24.85 -31.74
CA LEU A 375 -19.70 -24.76 -31.30
C LEU A 375 -20.31 -26.11 -30.87
N ILE A 376 -19.51 -27.17 -30.78
CA ILE A 376 -20.04 -28.52 -30.51
C ILE A 376 -20.82 -28.52 -29.19
N GLY A 377 -22.08 -28.97 -29.25
CA GLY A 377 -22.98 -29.01 -28.07
C GLY A 377 -23.54 -27.64 -27.67
N ALA A 378 -23.19 -26.54 -28.35
CA ALA A 378 -23.76 -25.22 -28.04
C ALA A 378 -25.24 -25.15 -28.35
N ILE A 379 -26.02 -24.48 -27.48
CA ILE A 379 -27.42 -24.14 -27.73
C ILE A 379 -27.47 -22.83 -28.50
N LEU A 380 -27.88 -22.86 -29.74
CA LEU A 380 -27.96 -21.70 -30.65
C LEU A 380 -29.11 -20.73 -30.23
N PRO A 381 -29.12 -19.48 -30.77
CA PRO A 381 -30.12 -18.47 -30.39
C PRO A 381 -31.58 -18.93 -30.53
N ASN A 382 -31.88 -19.79 -31.51
CA ASN A 382 -33.23 -20.37 -31.73
C ASN A 382 -33.54 -21.57 -30.81
N GLY A 383 -32.60 -21.95 -29.93
CA GLY A 383 -32.75 -23.06 -28.98
C GLY A 383 -32.34 -24.44 -29.54
N THR A 384 -31.87 -24.54 -30.77
CA THR A 384 -31.34 -25.80 -31.33
C THR A 384 -29.92 -26.09 -30.83
N VAL A 385 -29.56 -27.38 -30.71
CA VAL A 385 -28.20 -27.79 -30.31
C VAL A 385 -27.33 -28.00 -31.54
N PHE A 386 -26.17 -27.37 -31.58
CA PHE A 386 -25.19 -27.56 -32.66
C PHE A 386 -24.45 -28.89 -32.46
N ARG A 387 -24.54 -29.78 -33.49
CA ARG A 387 -24.04 -31.16 -33.36
C ARG A 387 -22.80 -31.51 -34.22
N HIS A 388 -22.37 -30.59 -35.09
CA HIS A 388 -21.28 -30.90 -36.06
C HIS A 388 -20.29 -29.73 -36.20
#